data_d781debb1650ddaf1a60422cb2d3ea44
#
_entry.id   d781debb1650ddaf1a60422cb2d3ea44
#
_cell.length_a   1.000
_cell.length_b   1.000
_cell.length_c   1.000
_cell.angle_alpha   90.00
_cell.angle_beta   90.00
_cell.angle_gamma   90.00
#
_symmetry.space_group_name_H-M   'P 1'
#
loop_
_entity.id
_entity.type
_entity.pdbx_description
1 polymer ?
#
loop_
_entity_poly.entity_id
_entity_poly.type
_entity_poly.pdbx_seq_one_letter_code
_entity_poly.pdbx_strand_id
1 'polypeptide(L)'
;VVQKKGMGYGHEAMKLLKAWGFDDLKFHRAWLDCKDYNARALHLYESEGLQREGLIRETILTNGVYENLVILGILDREYQERKAKGLEL
;
A
#
# COMPACT_ATOMS: atom_id res chain seq x y z
N VAL A 1 13.80 -4.96 0.63
CA VAL A 1 13.40 -3.61 0.24
C VAL A 1 14.32 -2.58 0.87
N VAL A 2 14.90 -1.76 0.07
CA VAL A 2 15.79 -0.70 0.56
C VAL A 2 14.97 0.49 1.05
N GLN A 3 15.25 0.93 2.26
CA GLN A 3 14.59 2.07 2.86
C GLN A 3 15.46 3.31 2.71
N LYS A 4 14.97 4.29 1.96
CA LYS A 4 15.65 5.56 1.78
C LYS A 4 14.68 6.65 2.19
N LYS A 5 14.73 7.03 3.44
CA LYS A 5 13.78 8.00 4.01
C LYS A 5 13.79 9.30 3.24
N GLY A 6 12.61 9.77 2.85
CA GLY A 6 12.45 11.08 2.25
C GLY A 6 12.95 11.22 0.83
N MET A 7 13.35 10.14 0.19
CA MET A 7 13.96 10.18 -1.12
C MET A 7 13.02 9.79 -2.27
N GLY A 8 11.73 9.61 -2.00
CA GLY A 8 10.76 9.29 -3.04
C GLY A 8 10.78 7.86 -3.57
N TYR A 9 11.57 7.01 -2.97
CA TYR A 9 11.66 5.61 -3.41
C TYR A 9 10.41 4.79 -3.11
N GLY A 10 9.52 5.31 -2.27
CA GLY A 10 8.29 4.61 -1.92
C GLY A 10 7.41 4.32 -3.12
N HIS A 11 7.23 5.30 -4.00
CA HIS A 11 6.42 5.12 -5.21
C HIS A 11 7.02 4.08 -6.14
N GLU A 12 8.34 4.12 -6.35
CA GLU A 12 9.01 3.15 -7.19
C GLU A 12 8.90 1.74 -6.62
N ALA A 13 9.12 1.60 -5.31
CA ALA A 13 9.01 0.31 -4.65
C ALA A 13 7.60 -0.25 -4.77
N MET A 14 6.58 0.59 -4.58
CA MET A 14 5.19 0.15 -4.69
C MET A 14 4.85 -0.28 -6.12
N LYS A 15 5.35 0.44 -7.12
CA LYS A 15 5.11 0.05 -8.52
C LYS A 15 5.76 -1.29 -8.85
N LEU A 16 6.97 -1.52 -8.38
CA LEU A 16 7.67 -2.79 -8.57
C LEU A 16 6.95 -3.94 -7.88
N LEU A 17 6.51 -3.73 -6.64
CA LEU A 17 5.79 -4.76 -5.90
C LEU A 17 4.46 -5.12 -6.56
N LYS A 18 3.73 -4.12 -7.07
CA LYS A 18 2.47 -4.37 -7.77
C LYS A 18 2.71 -5.12 -9.08
N ALA A 19 3.70 -4.71 -9.85
CA ALA A 19 4.03 -5.38 -11.10
C ALA A 19 4.43 -6.83 -10.85
N TRP A 20 5.28 -7.06 -9.88
CA TRP A 20 5.70 -8.40 -9.52
C TRP A 20 4.52 -9.25 -9.06
N GLY A 21 3.69 -8.72 -8.18
CA GLY A 21 2.55 -9.46 -7.65
C GLY A 21 1.48 -9.76 -8.69
N PHE A 22 1.09 -8.75 -9.46
CA PHE A 22 -0.03 -8.90 -10.39
C PHE A 22 0.39 -9.46 -11.76
N ASP A 23 1.51 -8.98 -12.30
CA ASP A 23 1.94 -9.41 -13.63
C ASP A 23 2.68 -10.75 -13.60
N ASP A 24 3.59 -10.92 -12.65
CA ASP A 24 4.43 -12.12 -12.59
C ASP A 24 3.80 -13.24 -11.77
N LEU A 25 3.34 -12.94 -10.55
CA LEU A 25 2.77 -13.95 -9.66
C LEU A 25 1.26 -14.16 -9.84
N LYS A 26 0.61 -13.30 -10.63
CA LYS A 26 -0.82 -13.42 -10.97
C LYS A 26 -1.73 -13.36 -9.75
N PHE A 27 -1.41 -12.50 -8.79
CA PHE A 27 -2.26 -12.26 -7.64
C PHE A 27 -3.60 -11.69 -8.07
N HIS A 28 -4.66 -12.10 -7.41
CA HIS A 28 -5.97 -11.48 -7.58
C HIS A 28 -6.08 -10.20 -6.75
N ARG A 29 -5.46 -10.21 -5.57
CA ARG A 29 -5.59 -9.12 -4.60
C ARG A 29 -4.28 -8.96 -3.83
N ALA A 30 -3.91 -7.72 -3.58
CA ALA A 30 -2.80 -7.40 -2.68
C ALA A 30 -3.30 -6.43 -1.63
N TRP A 31 -2.81 -6.55 -0.41
CA TRP A 31 -3.19 -5.65 0.66
C TRP A 31 -2.03 -5.44 1.61
N LEU A 32 -2.11 -4.34 2.36
CA LEU A 32 -1.14 -4.03 3.39
C LEU A 32 -1.81 -3.19 4.45
N ASP A 33 -1.08 -2.93 5.53
CA ASP A 33 -1.58 -2.11 6.61
C ASP A 33 -0.56 -1.06 7.02
N CYS A 34 -1.03 -0.08 7.74
CA CYS A 34 -0.17 0.88 8.42
C CYS A 34 -0.93 1.48 9.59
N LYS A 35 -0.20 2.13 10.49
CA LYS A 35 -0.83 2.79 11.62
C LYS A 35 -1.68 3.95 11.15
N ASP A 36 -2.81 4.17 11.82
CA ASP A 36 -3.81 5.15 11.38
C ASP A 36 -3.29 6.60 11.39
N TYR A 37 -2.26 6.88 12.16
CA TYR A 37 -1.66 8.22 12.20
C TYR A 37 -0.50 8.39 11.22
N ASN A 38 -0.17 7.36 10.46
CA ASN A 38 0.94 7.42 9.50
C ASN A 38 0.47 8.06 8.19
N ALA A 39 0.28 9.37 8.21
CA ALA A 39 -0.23 10.10 7.06
C ALA A 39 0.63 9.93 5.81
N ARG A 40 1.93 9.80 5.99
CA ARG A 40 2.86 9.64 4.87
C ARG A 40 2.64 8.31 4.15
N ALA A 41 2.51 7.23 4.91
CA ALA A 41 2.25 5.91 4.33
C ALA A 41 0.87 5.86 3.68
N LEU A 42 -0.14 6.40 4.35
CA LEU A 42 -1.49 6.45 3.80
C LEU A 42 -1.53 7.20 2.48
N HIS A 43 -0.86 8.35 2.42
CA HIS A 43 -0.80 9.13 1.19
C HIS A 43 -0.10 8.35 0.06
N LEU A 44 1.02 7.71 0.38
CA LEU A 44 1.75 6.91 -0.60
C LEU A 44 0.87 5.79 -1.16
N TYR A 45 0.26 5.02 -0.28
CA TYR A 45 -0.53 3.87 -0.71
C TYR A 45 -1.76 4.28 -1.51
N GLU A 46 -2.44 5.31 -1.07
CA GLU A 46 -3.63 5.80 -1.79
C GLU A 46 -3.25 6.39 -3.15
N SER A 47 -2.14 7.10 -3.24
CA SER A 47 -1.68 7.63 -4.52
C SER A 47 -1.23 6.52 -5.49
N GLU A 48 -0.85 5.37 -4.96
CA GLU A 48 -0.53 4.20 -5.79
C GLU A 48 -1.72 3.30 -6.05
N GLY A 49 -2.91 3.76 -5.74
CA GLY A 49 -4.14 3.09 -6.13
C GLY A 49 -4.76 2.17 -5.09
N LEU A 50 -4.15 2.04 -3.92
CA LEU A 50 -4.75 1.22 -2.87
C LEU A 50 -5.90 1.99 -2.23
N GLN A 51 -6.93 1.26 -1.84
CA GLN A 51 -8.12 1.85 -1.21
C GLN A 51 -8.19 1.41 0.24
N ARG A 52 -8.68 2.29 1.10
CA ARG A 52 -8.91 1.94 2.50
C ARG A 52 -10.06 0.96 2.57
N GLU A 53 -9.85 -0.15 3.25
CA GLU A 53 -10.83 -1.21 3.35
C GLU A 53 -11.34 -1.42 4.76
N GLY A 54 -10.58 -1.00 5.74
CA GLY A 54 -11.01 -1.18 7.11
C GLY A 54 -10.06 -0.58 8.12
N LEU A 55 -10.55 -0.53 9.36
CA LEU A 55 -9.78 -0.08 10.51
C LEU A 55 -9.86 -1.16 11.58
N ILE A 56 -8.72 -1.64 12.03
CA ILE A 56 -8.66 -2.59 13.13
C ILE A 56 -8.22 -1.82 14.36
N ARG A 57 -9.13 -1.71 15.32
CA ARG A 57 -8.91 -0.88 16.50
C ARG A 57 -8.10 -1.59 17.56
N GLU A 58 -7.18 -0.86 18.18
CA GLU A 58 -6.41 -1.29 19.34
C GLU A 58 -5.76 -2.65 19.16
N THR A 59 -5.13 -2.85 18.01
CA THR A 59 -4.57 -4.15 17.65
C THR A 59 -3.08 -4.28 17.96
N ILE A 60 -2.39 -3.16 18.17
CA ILE A 60 -0.96 -3.16 18.46
C ILE A 60 -0.70 -2.38 19.74
N LEU A 61 0.08 -2.95 20.63
CA LEU A 61 0.51 -2.28 21.86
C LEU A 61 1.96 -1.80 21.66
N THR A 62 2.16 -0.49 21.67
CA THR A 62 3.48 0.11 21.49
C THR A 62 3.73 1.09 22.63
N ASN A 63 4.77 0.83 23.43
CA ASN A 63 5.14 1.69 24.54
C ASN A 63 3.98 2.03 25.47
N GLY A 64 3.13 1.03 25.76
CA GLY A 64 2.00 1.20 26.67
C GLY A 64 0.77 1.85 26.04
N VAL A 65 0.78 2.12 24.73
CA VAL A 65 -0.36 2.73 24.03
C VAL A 65 -0.88 1.75 22.98
N TYR A 66 -2.18 1.52 22.99
CA TYR A 66 -2.82 0.73 21.94
C TYR A 66 -3.02 1.56 20.68
N GLU A 67 -2.69 0.97 19.56
CA GLU A 67 -2.75 1.65 18.27
C GLU A 67 -3.62 0.90 17.28
N ASN A 68 -4.18 1.63 16.34
CA ASN A 68 -5.06 1.09 15.30
C ASN A 68 -4.29 0.87 14.00
N LEU A 69 -4.75 -0.10 13.20
CA LEU A 69 -4.23 -0.32 11.86
C LEU A 69 -5.31 -0.02 10.83
N VAL A 70 -4.90 0.66 9.77
CA VAL A 70 -5.72 0.85 8.57
C VAL A 70 -5.31 -0.21 7.56
N ILE A 71 -6.31 -0.90 7.02
CA ILE A 71 -6.09 -1.90 5.96
C ILE A 71 -6.38 -1.25 4.63
N LEU A 72 -5.44 -1.39 3.68
CA LEU A 72 -5.60 -0.89 2.32
C LEU A 72 -5.36 -2.03 1.35
N GLY A 73 -6.10 -2.02 0.24
CA GLY A 73 -5.98 -3.10 -0.73
C GLY A 73 -6.16 -2.62 -2.15
N ILE A 74 -5.71 -3.45 -3.09
CA ILE A 74 -5.88 -3.21 -4.51
C ILE A 74 -6.14 -4.55 -5.19
N LEU A 75 -7.06 -4.53 -6.14
CA LEU A 75 -7.41 -5.72 -6.92
C LEU A 75 -6.67 -5.72 -8.25
N ASP A 76 -6.43 -6.90 -8.81
CA ASP A 76 -5.75 -7.03 -10.09
C ASP A 76 -6.41 -6.18 -11.19
N ARG A 77 -7.74 -6.20 -11.29
CA ARG A 77 -8.44 -5.40 -12.32
C ARG A 77 -8.20 -3.90 -12.15
N GLU A 78 -8.04 -3.45 -10.90
CA GLU A 78 -7.75 -2.04 -10.62
C GLU A 78 -6.33 -1.69 -11.03
N TYR A 79 -5.39 -2.57 -10.76
CA TYR A 79 -4.01 -2.41 -11.19
C TYR A 79 -3.92 -2.38 -12.72
N GLN A 80 -4.58 -3.32 -13.41
CA GLN A 80 -4.53 -3.36 -14.87
C GLN A 80 -5.16 -2.11 -15.51
N GLU A 81 -6.21 -1.59 -14.91
CA GLU A 81 -6.81 -0.34 -15.36
C GLU A 81 -5.85 0.83 -15.21
N ARG A 82 -5.17 0.93 -14.06
CA ARG A 82 -4.15 1.96 -13.85
C ARG A 82 -3.01 1.84 -14.86
N LYS A 83 -2.59 0.61 -15.12
CA LYS A 83 -1.52 0.32 -16.08
C LYS A 83 -1.91 0.79 -17.49
N ALA A 84 -3.14 0.51 -17.89
CA ALA A 84 -3.66 0.94 -19.18
C ALA A 84 -3.70 2.46 -19.32
N LYS A 85 -3.88 3.17 -18.21
CA LYS A 85 -3.89 4.64 -18.17
C LYS A 85 -2.51 5.27 -18.04
N GLY A 86 -1.47 4.45 -17.99
CA GLY A 86 -0.08 4.92 -17.84
C GLY A 86 0.29 5.33 -16.41
N LEU A 87 -0.53 4.98 -15.43
CA LEU A 87 -0.29 5.37 -14.04
C LEU A 87 0.73 4.48 -13.31
N GLU A 88 1.17 3.40 -13.96
CA GLU A 88 2.12 2.46 -13.37
C GLU A 88 3.52 2.56 -14.00
N LEU A 89 3.77 3.62 -14.70
CA LEU A 89 5.10 3.84 -15.33
C LEU A 89 6.11 4.41 -14.34
#